data_5f8e6638df775d6ca46931f8aefd2470
#
_entry.id   5f8e6638df775d6ca46931f8aefd2470
#
_cell.length_a   1.000
_cell.length_b   1.000
_cell.length_c   1.000
_cell.angle_alpha   90.00
_cell.angle_beta   90.00
_cell.angle_gamma   90.00
#
_symmetry.space_group_name_H-M   'P 1'
#
loop_
_entity.id
_entity.type
_entity.pdbx_description
1 polymer ?
#
loop_
_entity_poly.entity_id
_entity_poly.type
_entity_poly.pdbx_seq_one_letter_code
_entity_poly.pdbx_strand_id
1 'polypeptide(L)'
;TGALSNNAQRQTLTMFGQICAENELIRLRLQRQLPNVGNFQSECVQAGQSLQVRLQVQATPNPNFRHVDARVFEQGQPVLQLSTVMGRN
;
A
#
# COMPACT_ATOMS: atom_id res chain seq x y z
N THR A 1 -3.82 5.49 -31.05
CA THR A 1 -3.41 4.26 -30.40
C THR A 1 -2.56 4.48 -29.17
N GLY A 2 -1.69 5.52 -29.18
CA GLY A 2 -0.84 5.81 -28.04
C GLY A 2 -1.63 6.17 -26.79
N ALA A 3 -2.71 6.95 -26.92
CA ALA A 3 -3.53 7.35 -25.79
C ALA A 3 -4.23 6.14 -25.16
N LEU A 4 -4.73 5.22 -25.98
CA LEU A 4 -5.39 4.01 -25.47
C LEU A 4 -4.38 3.11 -24.76
N SER A 5 -3.16 2.98 -25.31
CA SER A 5 -2.11 2.18 -24.68
C SER A 5 -1.73 2.75 -23.32
N ASN A 6 -1.59 4.08 -23.22
CA ASN A 6 -1.24 4.73 -21.97
C ASN A 6 -2.33 4.51 -20.91
N ASN A 7 -3.61 4.61 -21.29
CA ASN A 7 -4.70 4.38 -20.37
C ASN A 7 -4.72 2.94 -19.87
N ALA A 8 -4.48 1.98 -20.78
CA ALA A 8 -4.43 0.57 -20.39
C ALA A 8 -3.29 0.31 -19.43
N GLN A 9 -2.12 0.90 -19.67
CA GLN A 9 -0.97 0.74 -18.78
C GLN A 9 -1.25 1.32 -17.39
N ARG A 10 -1.90 2.48 -17.33
CA ARG A 10 -2.25 3.09 -16.04
C ARG A 10 -3.22 2.23 -15.27
N GLN A 11 -4.23 1.68 -15.94
CA GLN A 11 -5.18 0.80 -15.28
C GLN A 11 -4.50 -0.45 -14.73
N THR A 12 -3.59 -1.02 -15.50
CA THR A 12 -2.84 -2.19 -15.08
C THR A 12 -1.96 -1.88 -13.87
N LEU A 13 -1.24 -0.76 -13.90
CA LEU A 13 -0.41 -0.37 -12.78
C LEU A 13 -1.24 -0.10 -11.52
N THR A 14 -2.39 0.54 -11.68
CA THR A 14 -3.27 0.80 -10.54
C THR A 14 -3.74 -0.52 -9.92
N MET A 15 -4.10 -1.48 -10.76
CA MET A 15 -4.51 -2.80 -10.27
C MET A 15 -3.38 -3.50 -9.52
N PHE A 16 -2.17 -3.49 -10.08
CA PHE A 16 -1.02 -4.09 -9.41
C PHE A 16 -0.71 -3.36 -8.11
N GLY A 17 -0.79 -2.03 -8.12
CA GLY A 17 -0.57 -1.24 -6.92
C GLY A 17 -1.57 -1.55 -5.83
N GLN A 18 -2.84 -1.73 -6.21
CA GLN A 18 -3.87 -2.09 -5.25
C GLN A 18 -3.59 -3.45 -4.63
N ILE A 19 -3.21 -4.43 -5.44
CA ILE A 19 -2.86 -5.76 -4.93
C ILE A 19 -1.70 -5.65 -3.94
N CYS A 20 -0.67 -4.89 -4.30
CA CYS A 20 0.49 -4.72 -3.43
C CYS A 20 0.13 -4.05 -2.11
N ALA A 21 -0.67 -2.98 -2.16
CA ALA A 21 -1.08 -2.28 -0.96
C ALA A 21 -1.93 -3.17 -0.07
N GLU A 22 -2.90 -3.87 -0.65
CA GLU A 22 -3.77 -4.75 0.10
C GLU A 22 -3.00 -5.90 0.73
N ASN A 23 -2.04 -6.48 0.02
CA ASN A 23 -1.23 -7.55 0.55
C ASN A 23 -0.46 -7.10 1.80
N GLU A 24 0.09 -5.90 1.78
CA GLU A 24 0.81 -5.37 2.94
C GLU A 24 -0.14 -5.13 4.11
N LEU A 25 -1.32 -4.58 3.85
CA LEU A 25 -2.29 -4.33 4.91
C LEU A 25 -2.80 -5.64 5.50
N ILE A 26 -3.04 -6.65 4.67
CA ILE A 26 -3.47 -7.97 5.14
C ILE A 26 -2.38 -8.59 5.99
N ARG A 27 -1.11 -8.47 5.58
CA ARG A 27 0.00 -9.01 6.36
C ARG A 27 0.04 -8.39 7.75
N LEU A 28 -0.16 -7.08 7.84
CA LEU A 28 -0.20 -6.41 9.15
C LEU A 28 -1.34 -6.95 10.01
N ARG A 29 -2.52 -7.17 9.41
CA ARG A 29 -3.66 -7.69 10.16
C ARG A 29 -3.42 -9.11 10.65
N LEU A 30 -2.75 -9.92 9.86
CA LEU A 30 -2.49 -11.31 10.24
C LEU A 30 -1.52 -11.41 11.40
N GLN A 31 -0.74 -10.39 11.67
CA GLN A 31 0.17 -10.39 12.81
C GLN A 31 -0.56 -10.28 14.16
N ARG A 32 -1.82 -9.87 14.15
CA ARG A 32 -2.66 -9.74 15.33
C ARG A 32 -2.06 -8.85 16.42
N GLN A 33 -1.23 -7.91 16.01
CA GLN A 33 -0.63 -6.93 16.89
C GLN A 33 -0.79 -5.56 16.25
N LEU A 34 -0.88 -4.54 17.11
CA LEU A 34 -0.88 -3.18 16.57
C LEU A 34 0.48 -2.93 15.91
N PRO A 35 0.49 -2.43 14.67
CA PRO A 35 1.77 -2.07 14.06
C PRO A 35 2.43 -0.93 14.81
N ASN A 36 3.75 -0.95 14.84
CA ASN A 36 4.51 0.12 15.47
C ASN A 36 4.37 1.41 14.66
N VAL A 37 4.27 2.53 15.37
CA VAL A 37 4.25 3.84 14.73
C VAL A 37 5.58 4.05 14.02
N GLY A 38 5.50 4.53 12.77
CA GLY A 38 6.70 4.78 11.98
C GLY A 38 6.44 4.64 10.50
N ASN A 39 7.52 4.69 9.74
CA ASN A 39 7.48 4.55 8.29
C ASN A 39 8.21 3.27 7.91
N PHE A 40 7.57 2.50 7.03
CA PHE A 40 8.10 1.23 6.55
C PHE A 40 8.06 1.22 5.03
N GLN A 41 8.97 0.46 4.44
CA GLN A 41 9.04 0.36 2.99
C GLN A 41 9.31 -1.08 2.61
N SER A 42 8.65 -1.52 1.54
CA SER A 42 8.87 -2.85 1.00
C SER A 42 8.74 -2.82 -0.51
N GLU A 43 9.22 -3.89 -1.15
CA GLU A 43 9.09 -4.05 -2.58
C GLU A 43 8.05 -5.12 -2.87
N CYS A 44 7.24 -4.88 -3.89
CA CYS A 44 6.23 -5.82 -4.34
C CYS A 44 6.39 -6.02 -5.83
N VAL A 45 6.49 -7.27 -6.26
CA VAL A 45 6.62 -7.60 -7.67
C VAL A 45 5.33 -8.28 -8.13
N GLN A 46 4.72 -7.72 -9.18
CA GLN A 46 3.52 -8.27 -9.79
C GLN A 46 3.73 -8.34 -11.30
N ALA A 47 3.62 -9.54 -11.85
CA ALA A 47 3.74 -9.79 -13.29
C ALA A 47 5.02 -9.16 -13.87
N GLY A 48 6.13 -9.28 -13.15
CA GLY A 48 7.42 -8.74 -13.58
C GLY A 48 7.59 -7.25 -13.32
N GLN A 49 6.57 -6.57 -12.79
CA GLN A 49 6.65 -5.15 -12.45
C GLN A 49 7.05 -5.00 -10.99
N SER A 50 8.08 -4.21 -10.76
CA SER A 50 8.54 -3.93 -9.40
C SER A 50 7.89 -2.64 -8.91
N LEU A 51 7.17 -2.74 -7.81
CA LEU A 51 6.49 -1.62 -7.18
C LEU A 51 7.02 -1.45 -5.76
N GLN A 52 7.04 -0.22 -5.30
CA GLN A 52 7.45 0.08 -3.94
C GLN A 52 6.23 0.45 -3.11
N VAL A 53 6.10 -0.17 -1.95
CA VAL A 53 5.02 0.13 -1.02
C VAL A 53 5.61 0.83 0.19
N ARG A 54 5.10 2.00 0.50
CA ARG A 54 5.48 2.74 1.69
C ARG A 54 4.31 2.75 2.65
N LEU A 55 4.56 2.28 3.85
CA LEU A 55 3.55 2.27 4.90
C LEU A 55 3.90 3.35 5.91
N GLN A 56 2.92 4.19 6.24
CA GLN A 56 3.05 5.16 7.31
C GLN A 56 2.05 4.79 8.38
N VAL A 57 2.53 4.46 9.57
CA VAL A 57 1.70 4.07 10.69
C VAL A 57 1.71 5.19 11.70
N GLN A 58 0.52 5.69 12.05
CA GLN A 58 0.34 6.80 12.97
C GLN A 58 -0.54 6.39 14.13
N ALA A 59 -0.26 6.98 15.29
CA ALA A 59 -1.12 6.81 16.46
C ALA A 59 -2.44 7.54 16.20
N THR A 60 -3.50 7.01 16.81
CA THR A 60 -4.80 7.67 16.82
C THR A 60 -5.13 8.12 18.24
N PRO A 61 -6.18 8.94 18.43
CA PRO A 61 -6.60 9.30 19.77
C PRO A 61 -6.95 8.09 20.64
N ASN A 62 -7.39 6.98 20.01
CA ASN A 62 -7.63 5.74 20.72
C ASN A 62 -6.37 4.88 20.65
N PRO A 63 -5.75 4.53 21.80
CA PRO A 63 -4.50 3.76 21.79
C PRO A 63 -4.65 2.35 21.25
N ASN A 64 -5.86 1.85 21.09
CA ASN A 64 -6.10 0.52 20.54
C ASN A 64 -6.16 0.50 19.02
N PHE A 65 -6.02 1.65 18.37
CA PHE A 65 -6.09 1.76 16.92
C PHE A 65 -4.88 2.48 16.35
N ARG A 66 -4.55 2.13 15.10
CA ARG A 66 -3.50 2.80 14.34
C ARG A 66 -4.06 3.20 12.99
N HIS A 67 -3.68 4.37 12.53
CA HIS A 67 -3.98 4.82 11.18
C HIS A 67 -2.83 4.41 10.27
N VAL A 68 -3.14 3.66 9.21
CA VAL A 68 -2.13 3.13 8.30
C VAL A 68 -2.41 3.65 6.90
N ASP A 69 -1.43 4.34 6.34
CA ASP A 69 -1.44 4.77 4.95
C ASP A 69 -0.50 3.87 4.15
N ALA A 70 -1.01 3.28 3.08
CA ALA A 70 -0.20 2.50 2.16
C ALA A 70 -0.11 3.27 0.84
N ARG A 71 1.09 3.68 0.47
CA ARG A 71 1.35 4.40 -0.77
C ARG A 71 2.19 3.52 -1.67
N VAL A 72 1.77 3.41 -2.91
CA VAL A 72 2.46 2.58 -3.90
C VAL A 72 3.09 3.47 -4.95
N PHE A 73 4.35 3.18 -5.27
CA PHE A 73 5.12 3.92 -6.26
C PHE A 73 5.70 2.96 -7.29
N GLU A 74 5.83 3.46 -8.51
CA GLU A 74 6.51 2.75 -9.58
C GLU A 74 7.55 3.70 -10.16
N GLN A 75 8.83 3.34 -10.04
CA GLN A 75 9.95 4.17 -10.47
C GLN A 75 9.85 5.60 -9.94
N GLY A 76 9.47 5.72 -8.66
CA GLY A 76 9.36 7.02 -8.02
C GLY A 76 8.08 7.77 -8.32
N GLN A 77 7.23 7.25 -9.19
CA GLN A 77 5.95 7.88 -9.53
C GLN A 77 4.83 7.28 -8.69
N PRO A 78 3.98 8.11 -8.09
CA PRO A 78 2.88 7.59 -7.29
C PRO A 78 1.87 6.85 -8.16
N VAL A 79 1.43 5.70 -7.70
CA VAL A 79 0.43 4.88 -8.38
C VAL A 79 -0.91 4.99 -7.69
N LEU A 80 -0.94 4.74 -6.36
CA LEU A 80 -2.17 4.89 -5.61
C LEU A 80 -1.84 4.99 -4.12
N GLN A 81 -2.88 5.31 -3.35
CA GLN A 81 -2.79 5.38 -1.90
C GLN A 81 -4.06 4.79 -1.30
N LEU A 82 -3.88 3.94 -0.30
CA LEU A 82 -4.98 3.41 0.50
C LEU A 82 -4.74 3.78 1.96
N SER A 83 -5.82 4.13 2.65
CA SER A 83 -5.75 4.45 4.07
C SER A 83 -6.74 3.57 4.81
N THR A 84 -6.33 3.11 5.99
CA THR A 84 -7.20 2.30 6.82
C THR A 84 -6.86 2.51 8.29
N VAL A 85 -7.76 2.05 9.14
CA VAL A 85 -7.54 2.03 10.59
C VAL A 85 -7.50 0.59 11.01
N MET A 86 -6.45 0.22 11.76
CA MET A 86 -6.27 -1.13 12.26
C MET A 86 -6.39 -1.13 13.76
N GLY A 87 -7.16 -2.09 14.27
CA GLY A 87 -7.33 -2.27 15.69
C GLY A 87 -6.56 -3.45 16.22
N ARG A 88 -6.39 -3.45 17.55
CA ARG A 88 -5.84 -4.61 18.23
C ARG A 88 -6.88 -5.73 18.19
N ASN A 89 -6.43 -6.94 17.99
CA ASN A 89 -7.36 -8.02 17.83
C ASN A 89 -7.09 -9.13 18.80
#